data_94488152ab668ef7403db71e09a5c942
#
_entry.id   94488152ab668ef7403db71e09a5c942
#
_cell.length_a   1.000
_cell.length_b   1.000
_cell.length_c   1.000
_cell.angle_alpha   90.00
_cell.angle_beta   90.00
_cell.angle_gamma   90.00
#
_symmetry.space_group_name_H-M   'P 1'
#
loop_
_entity.id
_entity.type
_entity.pdbx_description
1 polymer ?
#
loop_
_entity_poly.entity_id
_entity_poly.type
_entity_poly.pdbx_seq_one_letter_code
_entity_poly.pdbx_strand_id
1 'polypeptide(L)'
;PRIDKVLEVVNLVAPHDKLVRAFSGGQQARLLLASALIQDPDLLLLDEPTNNLDHDGIAHLTQFLVDYKKTVVVISHDAEFLNAFTQGVLYLDVHTRKVEQYMGNYHDVVKDISVRIEKENRKNALLAKEIQENKDKANFFANKGGQMRMVAKRMREKAEELEDAKVE
;
A
#
# COMPACT_ATOMS: atom_id res chain seq x y z
N PRO A 1 7.04 -24.40 -27.18
CA PRO A 1 8.28 -23.74 -26.81
C PRO A 1 8.06 -22.69 -25.73
N ARG A 2 9.14 -22.24 -25.05
CA ARG A 2 9.06 -21.31 -23.93
C ARG A 2 8.50 -19.93 -24.34
N ILE A 3 8.80 -19.47 -25.53
CA ILE A 3 8.28 -18.22 -26.09
C ILE A 3 6.77 -18.27 -26.21
N ASP A 4 6.20 -19.33 -26.76
CA ASP A 4 4.75 -19.44 -26.96
C ASP A 4 4.00 -19.41 -25.64
N LYS A 5 4.54 -20.04 -24.59
CA LYS A 5 3.95 -20.00 -23.25
C LYS A 5 3.85 -18.57 -22.68
N VAL A 6 4.92 -17.78 -22.78
CA VAL A 6 4.85 -16.40 -22.26
C VAL A 6 4.02 -15.49 -23.13
N LEU A 7 3.96 -15.70 -24.45
CA LEU A 7 3.04 -14.96 -25.30
C LEU A 7 1.58 -15.31 -25.02
N GLU A 8 1.28 -16.56 -24.69
CA GLU A 8 -0.05 -16.97 -24.23
C GLU A 8 -0.43 -16.29 -22.90
N VAL A 9 0.49 -16.22 -21.93
CA VAL A 9 0.27 -15.54 -20.65
C VAL A 9 -0.15 -14.09 -20.84
N VAL A 10 0.46 -13.38 -21.80
CA VAL A 10 0.12 -11.97 -22.09
C VAL A 10 -0.99 -11.84 -23.15
N ASN A 11 -1.59 -12.94 -23.55
CA ASN A 11 -2.63 -13.02 -24.57
C ASN A 11 -2.24 -12.30 -25.89
N LEU A 12 -1.06 -12.60 -26.39
CA LEU A 12 -0.54 -12.02 -27.62
C LEU A 12 -0.22 -13.11 -28.64
N VAL A 13 -0.95 -13.07 -29.74
CA VAL A 13 -0.72 -13.95 -30.90
C VAL A 13 -0.03 -13.15 -31.99
N ALA A 14 1.20 -13.53 -32.33
CA ALA A 14 1.95 -12.85 -33.39
C ALA A 14 3.02 -13.78 -33.99
N PRO A 15 3.42 -13.58 -35.25
CA PRO A 15 4.58 -14.22 -35.83
C PRO A 15 5.86 -13.82 -35.08
N HIS A 16 6.77 -14.78 -34.88
CA HIS A 16 8.01 -14.55 -34.11
C HIS A 16 9.01 -13.61 -34.81
N ASP A 17 8.86 -13.42 -36.10
CA ASP A 17 9.69 -12.54 -36.94
C ASP A 17 9.12 -11.12 -37.06
N LYS A 18 7.96 -10.86 -36.49
CA LYS A 18 7.35 -9.53 -36.52
C LYS A 18 8.17 -8.53 -35.70
N LEU A 19 8.55 -7.42 -36.32
CA LEU A 19 9.31 -6.37 -35.64
C LEU A 19 8.51 -5.72 -34.53
N VAL A 20 9.13 -5.45 -33.37
CA VAL A 20 8.50 -4.83 -32.20
C VAL A 20 7.83 -3.52 -32.54
N ARG A 21 8.44 -2.67 -33.35
CA ARG A 21 7.89 -1.39 -33.83
C ARG A 21 6.58 -1.50 -34.62
N ALA A 22 6.27 -2.70 -35.13
CA ALA A 22 5.05 -2.96 -35.89
C ALA A 22 3.84 -3.34 -35.01
N PHE A 23 4.04 -3.42 -33.69
CA PHE A 23 2.97 -3.64 -32.73
C PHE A 23 2.40 -2.32 -32.22
N SER A 24 1.12 -2.33 -31.79
CA SER A 24 0.54 -1.20 -31.05
C SER A 24 1.23 -0.96 -29.71
N GLY A 25 1.04 0.24 -29.11
CA GLY A 25 1.61 0.56 -27.81
C GLY A 25 1.23 -0.44 -26.71
N GLY A 26 -0.04 -0.84 -26.65
CA GLY A 26 -0.50 -1.87 -25.70
C GLY A 26 0.11 -3.25 -25.97
N GLN A 27 0.27 -3.65 -27.21
CA GLN A 27 0.96 -4.88 -27.59
C GLN A 27 2.45 -4.84 -27.23
N GLN A 28 3.11 -3.70 -27.43
CA GLN A 28 4.51 -3.51 -27.01
C GLN A 28 4.69 -3.63 -25.50
N ALA A 29 3.75 -3.08 -24.71
CA ALA A 29 3.74 -3.24 -23.26
C ALA A 29 3.58 -4.71 -22.84
N ARG A 30 2.73 -5.47 -23.51
CA ARG A 30 2.58 -6.91 -23.28
C ARG A 30 3.83 -7.70 -23.68
N LEU A 31 4.51 -7.33 -24.76
CA LEU A 31 5.81 -7.91 -25.12
C LEU A 31 6.89 -7.65 -24.08
N LEU A 32 6.91 -6.46 -23.51
CA LEU A 32 7.85 -6.10 -22.43
C LEU A 32 7.59 -6.99 -21.19
N LEU A 33 6.34 -7.16 -20.81
CA LEU A 33 5.95 -8.09 -19.75
C LEU A 33 6.41 -9.53 -20.06
N ALA A 34 6.12 -10.03 -21.24
CA ALA A 34 6.56 -11.36 -21.69
C ALA A 34 8.08 -11.52 -21.62
N SER A 35 8.83 -10.48 -21.98
CA SER A 35 10.30 -10.50 -21.92
C SER A 35 10.85 -10.61 -20.48
N ALA A 36 10.16 -10.05 -19.51
CA ALA A 36 10.49 -10.23 -18.10
C ALA A 36 10.18 -11.65 -17.61
N LEU A 37 9.02 -12.18 -17.99
CA LEU A 37 8.57 -13.52 -17.57
C LEU A 37 9.43 -14.65 -18.16
N ILE A 38 9.88 -14.53 -19.39
CA ILE A 38 10.66 -15.57 -20.06
C ILE A 38 12.05 -15.77 -19.45
N GLN A 39 12.59 -14.75 -18.78
CA GLN A 39 13.91 -14.81 -18.14
C GLN A 39 13.90 -15.70 -16.90
N ASP A 40 12.75 -15.99 -16.35
CA ASP A 40 12.56 -16.77 -15.10
C ASP A 40 13.47 -16.28 -13.96
N PRO A 41 13.44 -14.97 -13.62
CA PRO A 41 14.34 -14.38 -12.65
C PRO A 41 14.06 -14.87 -11.23
N ASP A 42 15.07 -14.82 -10.37
CA ASP A 42 14.90 -15.15 -8.93
C ASP A 42 14.05 -14.12 -8.19
N LEU A 43 14.09 -12.87 -8.67
CA LEU A 43 13.22 -11.79 -8.22
C LEU A 43 12.56 -11.12 -9.42
N LEU A 44 11.24 -11.24 -9.50
CA LEU A 44 10.42 -10.60 -10.53
C LEU A 44 9.71 -9.37 -9.93
N LEU A 45 9.97 -8.22 -10.54
CA LEU A 45 9.35 -6.95 -10.14
C LEU A 45 8.37 -6.50 -11.22
N LEU A 46 7.10 -6.32 -10.87
CA LEU A 46 6.04 -5.90 -11.80
C LEU A 46 5.36 -4.64 -11.26
N ASP A 47 5.28 -3.62 -12.11
CA ASP A 47 4.57 -2.38 -11.83
C ASP A 47 3.35 -2.27 -12.74
N GLU A 48 2.15 -2.29 -12.14
CA GLU A 48 0.85 -2.23 -12.81
C GLU A 48 0.73 -3.18 -14.02
N PRO A 49 1.04 -4.48 -13.88
CA PRO A 49 1.15 -5.38 -15.02
C PRO A 49 -0.18 -5.69 -15.71
N THR A 50 -1.31 -5.38 -15.07
CA THR A 50 -2.65 -5.64 -15.63
C THR A 50 -3.17 -4.52 -16.53
N ASN A 51 -2.56 -3.34 -16.55
CA ASN A 51 -3.08 -2.16 -17.24
C ASN A 51 -3.28 -2.33 -18.76
N ASN A 52 -2.51 -3.18 -19.41
CA ASN A 52 -2.59 -3.42 -20.86
C ASN A 52 -3.09 -4.82 -21.22
N LEU A 53 -3.66 -5.52 -20.25
CA LEU A 53 -4.22 -6.84 -20.43
C LEU A 53 -5.75 -6.77 -20.47
N ASP A 54 -6.35 -7.61 -21.30
CA ASP A 54 -7.76 -7.93 -21.26
C ASP A 54 -8.06 -8.94 -20.13
N HIS A 55 -9.33 -9.28 -19.95
CA HIS A 55 -9.76 -10.19 -18.90
C HIS A 55 -9.04 -11.55 -18.96
N ASP A 56 -8.87 -12.10 -20.15
CA ASP A 56 -8.20 -13.39 -20.33
C ASP A 56 -6.70 -13.29 -20.06
N GLY A 57 -6.06 -12.19 -20.47
CA GLY A 57 -4.67 -11.89 -20.17
C GLY A 57 -4.41 -11.74 -18.66
N ILE A 58 -5.32 -11.09 -17.94
CA ILE A 58 -5.25 -10.99 -16.47
C ILE A 58 -5.37 -12.37 -15.82
N ALA A 59 -6.29 -13.20 -16.28
CA ALA A 59 -6.46 -14.56 -15.77
C ALA A 59 -5.20 -15.43 -16.01
N HIS A 60 -4.61 -15.35 -17.20
CA HIS A 60 -3.38 -16.08 -17.53
C HIS A 60 -2.18 -15.60 -16.69
N LEU A 61 -2.01 -14.27 -16.53
CA LEU A 61 -0.96 -13.71 -15.69
C LEU A 61 -1.15 -14.11 -14.22
N THR A 62 -2.37 -14.06 -13.72
CA THR A 62 -2.70 -14.49 -12.36
C THR A 62 -2.28 -15.93 -12.13
N GLN A 63 -2.64 -16.82 -13.02
CA GLN A 63 -2.26 -18.25 -12.92
C GLN A 63 -0.75 -18.44 -13.01
N PHE A 64 -0.08 -17.69 -13.89
CA PHE A 64 1.38 -17.71 -13.98
C PHE A 64 2.05 -17.31 -12.65
N LEU A 65 1.55 -16.26 -11.99
CA LEU A 65 2.10 -15.78 -10.70
C LEU A 65 1.76 -16.72 -9.55
N VAL A 66 0.59 -17.35 -9.52
CA VAL A 66 0.25 -18.41 -8.56
C VAL A 66 1.23 -19.57 -8.64
N ASP A 67 1.62 -19.97 -9.85
CA ASP A 67 2.51 -21.11 -10.11
C ASP A 67 4.00 -20.74 -10.05
N TYR A 68 4.32 -19.44 -9.93
CA TYR A 68 5.71 -18.96 -9.91
C TYR A 68 6.43 -19.40 -8.64
N LYS A 69 7.54 -20.11 -8.78
CA LYS A 69 8.27 -20.74 -7.67
C LYS A 69 9.28 -19.84 -6.98
N LYS A 70 9.57 -18.68 -7.56
CA LYS A 70 10.56 -17.73 -7.07
C LYS A 70 9.85 -16.49 -6.48
N THR A 71 10.60 -15.47 -6.13
CA THR A 71 10.07 -14.27 -5.49
C THR A 71 9.47 -13.31 -6.52
N VAL A 72 8.25 -12.86 -6.25
CA VAL A 72 7.55 -11.83 -7.04
C VAL A 72 7.14 -10.67 -6.14
N VAL A 73 7.40 -9.46 -6.60
CA VAL A 73 6.87 -8.23 -5.99
C VAL A 73 6.07 -7.49 -7.05
N VAL A 74 4.81 -7.20 -6.73
CA VAL A 74 3.86 -6.56 -7.64
C VAL A 74 3.29 -5.31 -7.02
N ILE A 75 3.26 -4.23 -7.79
CA ILE A 75 2.50 -3.02 -7.50
C ILE A 75 1.26 -3.03 -8.41
N SER A 76 0.08 -2.94 -7.83
CA SER A 76 -1.17 -2.90 -8.59
C SER A 76 -2.31 -2.27 -7.78
N HIS A 77 -3.28 -1.68 -8.49
CA HIS A 77 -4.56 -1.22 -7.93
C HIS A 77 -5.67 -2.26 -8.08
N ASP A 78 -5.42 -3.38 -8.74
CA ASP A 78 -6.37 -4.47 -8.90
C ASP A 78 -6.35 -5.40 -7.68
N ALA A 79 -7.31 -5.21 -6.77
CA ALA A 79 -7.39 -5.95 -5.52
C ALA A 79 -7.65 -7.45 -5.73
N GLU A 80 -8.48 -7.83 -6.68
CA GLU A 80 -8.78 -9.24 -7.00
C GLU A 80 -7.54 -9.95 -7.56
N PHE A 81 -6.83 -9.27 -8.46
CA PHE A 81 -5.56 -9.77 -8.99
C PHE A 81 -4.53 -9.99 -7.89
N LEU A 82 -4.31 -8.98 -7.02
CA LEU A 82 -3.37 -9.09 -5.91
C LEU A 82 -3.76 -10.21 -4.94
N ASN A 83 -5.03 -10.32 -4.59
CA ASN A 83 -5.49 -11.31 -3.62
C ASN A 83 -5.25 -12.76 -4.07
N ALA A 84 -5.25 -13.02 -5.37
CA ALA A 84 -5.14 -14.37 -5.93
C ALA A 84 -3.79 -15.06 -5.62
N PHE A 85 -2.69 -14.31 -5.53
CA PHE A 85 -1.35 -14.87 -5.34
C PHE A 85 -0.58 -14.30 -4.14
N THR A 86 -1.10 -13.27 -3.49
CA THR A 86 -0.40 -12.58 -2.39
C THR A 86 -0.25 -13.45 -1.15
N GLN A 87 0.97 -13.55 -0.64
CA GLN A 87 1.32 -14.22 0.61
C GLN A 87 1.75 -13.21 1.69
N GLY A 88 2.06 -11.99 1.28
CA GLY A 88 2.43 -10.89 2.16
C GLY A 88 2.31 -9.56 1.43
N VAL A 89 2.24 -8.47 2.17
CA VAL A 89 2.08 -7.11 1.66
C VAL A 89 3.15 -6.21 2.27
N LEU A 90 3.78 -5.41 1.42
CA LEU A 90 4.60 -4.29 1.82
C LEU A 90 3.75 -3.02 1.72
N TYR A 91 3.39 -2.47 2.86
CA TYR A 91 2.61 -1.24 2.94
C TYR A 91 3.54 -0.05 3.11
N LEU A 92 3.54 0.85 2.12
CA LEU A 92 4.27 2.11 2.21
C LEU A 92 3.35 3.17 2.83
N ASP A 93 3.60 3.48 4.09
CA ASP A 93 2.88 4.55 4.77
C ASP A 93 3.45 5.91 4.36
N VAL A 94 2.62 6.72 3.69
CA VAL A 94 3.02 8.03 3.14
C VAL A 94 3.28 9.05 4.24
N HIS A 95 2.59 8.92 5.37
CA HIS A 95 2.68 9.85 6.50
C HIS A 95 3.94 9.61 7.31
N THR A 96 4.17 8.37 7.72
CA THR A 96 5.36 8.01 8.49
C THR A 96 6.60 7.78 7.63
N ARG A 97 6.44 7.64 6.30
CA ARG A 97 7.49 7.31 5.32
C ARG A 97 8.22 6.00 5.66
N LYS A 98 7.49 5.06 6.24
CA LYS A 98 8.00 3.74 6.61
C LYS A 98 7.35 2.67 5.73
N VAL A 99 8.10 1.60 5.51
CA VAL A 99 7.57 0.38 4.90
C VAL A 99 7.24 -0.60 6.01
N GLU A 100 6.00 -1.04 6.06
CA GLU A 100 5.53 -2.04 7.00
C GLU A 100 5.26 -3.34 6.26
N GLN A 101 5.66 -4.45 6.85
CA GLN A 101 5.46 -5.78 6.29
C GLN A 101 4.31 -6.48 7.01
N TYR A 102 3.35 -6.96 6.25
CA TYR A 102 2.23 -7.78 6.71
C TYR A 102 2.27 -9.15 6.05
N MET A 103 1.95 -10.19 6.79
CA MET A 103 1.81 -11.55 6.27
C MET A 103 0.32 -11.88 6.08
N GLY A 104 0.03 -12.62 5.03
CA GLY A 104 -1.32 -13.04 4.70
C GLY A 104 -1.76 -12.62 3.29
N ASN A 105 -3.01 -12.92 2.94
CA ASN A 105 -3.55 -12.49 1.66
C ASN A 105 -3.88 -10.98 1.66
N TYR A 106 -4.05 -10.43 0.47
CA TYR A 106 -4.24 -8.99 0.29
C TYR A 106 -5.47 -8.45 1.04
N HIS A 107 -6.61 -9.13 0.96
CA HIS A 107 -7.85 -8.66 1.61
C HIS A 107 -7.75 -8.63 3.13
N ASP A 108 -7.15 -9.66 3.74
CA ASP A 108 -6.96 -9.72 5.19
C ASP A 108 -6.03 -8.61 5.67
N VAL A 109 -4.92 -8.38 4.95
CA VAL A 109 -3.96 -7.32 5.28
C VAL A 109 -4.60 -5.93 5.17
N VAL A 110 -5.34 -5.65 4.11
CA VAL A 110 -6.05 -4.36 3.94
C VAL A 110 -7.05 -4.13 5.06
N LYS A 111 -7.77 -5.17 5.48
CA LYS A 111 -8.68 -5.09 6.63
C LYS A 111 -7.95 -4.77 7.92
N ASP A 112 -6.82 -5.43 8.18
CA ASP A 112 -6.02 -5.20 9.38
C ASP A 112 -5.47 -3.76 9.42
N ILE A 113 -4.97 -3.26 8.29
CA ILE A 113 -4.51 -1.87 8.15
C ILE A 113 -5.66 -0.89 8.42
N SER A 114 -6.84 -1.13 7.87
CA SER A 114 -8.01 -0.27 8.08
C SER A 114 -8.42 -0.21 9.55
N VAL A 115 -8.45 -1.35 10.23
CA VAL A 115 -8.76 -1.43 11.68
C VAL A 115 -7.72 -0.67 12.51
N ARG A 116 -6.43 -0.78 12.15
CA ARG A 116 -5.37 -0.05 12.83
C ARG A 116 -5.54 1.46 12.67
N ILE A 117 -5.74 1.94 11.44
CA ILE A 117 -5.95 3.36 11.14
C ILE A 117 -7.16 3.91 11.90
N GLU A 118 -8.27 3.18 11.94
CA GLU A 118 -9.45 3.60 12.74
C GLU A 118 -9.13 3.72 14.22
N LYS A 119 -8.35 2.78 14.78
CA LYS A 119 -7.95 2.79 16.18
C LYS A 119 -7.05 3.99 16.49
N GLU A 120 -6.09 4.27 15.61
CA GLU A 120 -5.20 5.45 15.73
C GLU A 120 -5.99 6.75 15.64
N ASN A 121 -6.92 6.85 14.70
CA ASN A 121 -7.79 8.02 14.57
C ASN A 121 -8.67 8.25 15.80
N ARG A 122 -9.24 7.19 16.38
CA ARG A 122 -10.01 7.28 17.64
C ARG A 122 -9.13 7.75 18.80
N LYS A 123 -7.90 7.22 18.91
CA LYS A 123 -6.94 7.64 19.93
C LYS A 123 -6.57 9.11 19.76
N ASN A 124 -6.28 9.56 18.55
CA ASN A 124 -5.96 10.95 18.25
C ASN A 124 -7.14 11.90 18.58
N ALA A 125 -8.37 11.49 18.29
CA ALA A 125 -9.56 12.27 18.62
C ALA A 125 -9.75 12.42 20.14
N LEU A 126 -9.51 11.37 20.93
CA LEU A 126 -9.55 11.42 22.40
C LEU A 126 -8.48 12.32 22.96
N LEU A 127 -7.24 12.22 22.46
CA LEU A 127 -6.13 13.11 22.85
C LEU A 127 -6.42 14.57 22.52
N ALA A 128 -6.95 14.83 21.32
CA ALA A 128 -7.34 16.18 20.92
C ALA A 128 -8.40 16.78 21.86
N LYS A 129 -9.38 15.99 22.28
CA LYS A 129 -10.40 16.40 23.27
C LYS A 129 -9.77 16.70 24.64
N GLU A 130 -8.88 15.82 25.14
CA GLU A 130 -8.20 16.02 26.42
C GLU A 130 -7.30 17.24 26.40
N ILE A 131 -6.55 17.48 25.29
CA ILE A 131 -5.75 18.68 25.07
C ILE A 131 -6.63 19.93 25.16
N GLN A 132 -7.77 19.95 24.47
CA GLN A 132 -8.67 21.10 24.49
C GLN A 132 -9.23 21.35 25.88
N GLU A 133 -9.67 20.32 26.60
CA GLU A 133 -10.18 20.43 27.96
C GLU A 133 -9.10 20.99 28.93
N ASN A 134 -7.84 20.55 28.79
CA ASN A 134 -6.74 21.07 29.59
C ASN A 134 -6.42 22.54 29.26
N LYS A 135 -6.45 22.92 27.98
CA LYS A 135 -6.28 24.31 27.53
C LYS A 135 -7.40 25.22 28.08
N ASP A 136 -8.64 24.77 28.04
CA ASP A 136 -9.79 25.52 28.57
C ASP A 136 -9.72 25.70 30.08
N LYS A 137 -9.37 24.64 30.81
CA LYS A 137 -9.13 24.71 32.28
C LYS A 137 -7.97 25.65 32.60
N ALA A 138 -6.84 25.58 31.87
CA ALA A 138 -5.72 26.46 32.04
C ALA A 138 -6.11 27.94 31.84
N ASN A 139 -6.89 28.25 30.82
CA ASN A 139 -7.39 29.59 30.53
C ASN A 139 -8.32 30.09 31.63
N PHE A 140 -9.22 29.22 32.12
CA PHE A 140 -10.10 29.55 33.24
C PHE A 140 -9.32 29.90 34.51
N PHE A 141 -8.31 29.12 34.87
CA PHE A 141 -7.50 29.36 36.07
C PHE A 141 -6.50 30.50 35.90
N ALA A 142 -5.99 30.77 34.71
CA ALA A 142 -5.09 31.90 34.44
C ALA A 142 -5.72 33.26 34.77
N ASN A 143 -7.03 33.37 34.70
CA ASN A 143 -7.80 34.58 34.99
C ASN A 143 -8.11 34.78 36.46
N LYS A 144 -7.82 33.79 37.34
CA LYS A 144 -8.15 33.86 38.79
C LYS A 144 -7.03 34.29 39.73
N GLY A 145 -5.80 34.53 39.22
CA GLY A 145 -4.67 35.08 39.98
C GLY A 145 -4.03 34.14 41.04
N GLY A 146 -2.83 34.45 41.52
CA GLY A 146 -2.18 33.77 42.63
C GLY A 146 -1.78 32.32 42.35
N GLN A 147 -2.03 31.41 43.31
CA GLN A 147 -1.73 29.96 43.19
C GLN A 147 -2.35 29.28 41.96
N MET A 148 -3.46 29.81 41.45
CA MET A 148 -4.12 29.28 40.26
C MET A 148 -3.32 29.46 38.98
N ARG A 149 -2.38 30.41 38.90
CA ARG A 149 -1.46 30.55 37.77
C ARG A 149 -0.49 29.39 37.67
N MET A 150 -0.04 28.82 38.79
CA MET A 150 0.82 27.63 38.78
C MET A 150 0.05 26.38 38.28
N VAL A 151 -1.22 26.25 38.64
CA VAL A 151 -2.08 25.18 38.16
C VAL A 151 -2.31 25.33 36.65
N ALA A 152 -2.57 26.55 36.17
CA ALA A 152 -2.71 26.86 34.76
C ALA A 152 -1.44 26.49 33.97
N LYS A 153 -0.24 26.79 34.51
CA LYS A 153 1.03 26.42 33.89
C LYS A 153 1.18 24.91 33.73
N ARG A 154 0.91 24.13 34.80
CA ARG A 154 0.98 22.67 34.77
C ARG A 154 -0.02 22.07 33.78
N MET A 155 -1.21 22.64 33.65
CA MET A 155 -2.22 22.15 32.67
C MET A 155 -1.82 22.43 31.23
N ARG A 156 -1.12 23.54 30.94
CA ARG A 156 -0.55 23.84 29.62
C ARG A 156 0.58 22.86 29.28
N GLU A 157 1.51 22.64 30.22
CA GLU A 157 2.60 21.67 30.06
C GLU A 157 2.04 20.26 29.75
N LYS A 158 1.01 19.83 30.49
CA LYS A 158 0.34 18.56 30.22
C LYS A 158 -0.35 18.53 28.85
N ALA A 159 -0.95 19.62 28.41
CA ALA A 159 -1.56 19.71 27.09
C ALA A 159 -0.51 19.60 25.98
N GLU A 160 0.67 20.21 26.15
CA GLU A 160 1.80 20.09 25.21
C GLU A 160 2.33 18.65 25.15
N GLU A 161 2.53 17.98 26.29
CA GLU A 161 2.93 16.57 26.33
C GLU A 161 1.93 15.66 25.60
N LEU A 162 0.64 15.91 25.75
CA LEU A 162 -0.40 15.15 25.05
C LEU A 162 -0.46 15.47 23.55
N GLU A 163 -0.13 16.69 23.16
CA GLU A 163 -0.05 17.08 21.74
C GLU A 163 1.11 16.37 21.04
N ASP A 164 2.26 16.26 21.71
CA ASP A 164 3.43 15.52 21.23
C ASP A 164 3.18 13.99 21.16
N ALA A 165 2.29 13.47 22.00
CA ALA A 165 1.92 12.05 22.00
C ALA A 165 0.88 11.69 20.92
N LYS A 166 0.35 12.67 20.20
CA LYS A 166 -0.60 12.48 19.11
C LYS A 166 0.11 11.90 17.90
N VAL A 167 -0.39 10.78 17.40
CA VAL A 167 0.11 10.18 16.16
C VAL A 167 -0.46 10.98 14.98
N GLU A 168 0.41 11.48 14.09
CA GLU A 168 0.01 12.15 12.85
C GLU A 168 -0.44 11.16 11.78
#